data_3a6dbf4ac09917719bd4ee6eee7786fa
#
_entry.id   3a6dbf4ac09917719bd4ee6eee7786fa
#
_cell.length_a   1.000
_cell.length_b   1.000
_cell.length_c   1.000
_cell.angle_alpha   90.00
_cell.angle_beta   90.00
_cell.angle_gamma   90.00
#
_symmetry.space_group_name_H-M   'P 1'
#
loop_
_entity.id
_entity.type
_entity.pdbx_description
1 polymer ?
#
loop_
_entity_poly.entity_id
_entity_poly.type
_entity_poly.pdbx_seq_one_letter_code
_entity_poly.pdbx_strand_id
1 'polypeptide(L)'
;VELLLAAHCRDCTTCVKSGECILQELAHRLGVRDIRFENTREQHEIDDSSPSIIRDPNKCILCGNCVRACEELQGIGALGFAFRGTEAMVMPAFNKKIAETQCVNCGQCRVYCPTGAISIRTHMDEVWDALADKDTRVVAQIAPAVRVAVGDHYGLTKGRSVMGKIVNALHRMGFDEVYDTTFSADLTIMEETKEFLNRVEKGENLPLLTSCCPAWVKFITDQYKEYVPNISTCRSPQGMMSAVIK
;
A
#
# COMPACT_ATOMS: atom_id res chain seq x y z
N VAL A 1 -27.41 -6.31 -6.45
CA VAL A 1 -26.85 -5.03 -6.02
C VAL A 1 -27.56 -4.52 -4.78
N GLU A 2 -28.89 -4.51 -4.75
CA GLU A 2 -29.67 -4.07 -3.58
C GLU A 2 -29.37 -4.87 -2.30
N LEU A 3 -29.23 -6.21 -2.41
CA LEU A 3 -28.81 -7.06 -1.30
C LEU A 3 -27.40 -6.72 -0.78
N LEU A 4 -26.45 -6.43 -1.69
CA LEU A 4 -25.11 -5.99 -1.28
C LEU A 4 -25.16 -4.63 -0.57
N LEU A 5 -26.00 -3.72 -1.06
CA LEU A 5 -26.20 -2.40 -0.43
C LEU A 5 -26.88 -2.51 0.94
N ALA A 6 -27.80 -3.47 1.13
CA ALA A 6 -28.44 -3.70 2.42
C ALA A 6 -27.42 -4.08 3.50
N ALA A 7 -26.45 -4.91 3.15
CA ALA A 7 -25.38 -5.36 4.06
C ALA A 7 -24.17 -4.41 4.14
N HIS A 8 -24.16 -3.31 3.39
CA HIS A 8 -23.04 -2.37 3.31
C HIS A 8 -23.31 -1.14 4.20
N CYS A 9 -22.26 -0.58 4.81
CA CYS A 9 -22.40 0.59 5.70
C CYS A 9 -22.93 1.85 5.00
N ARG A 10 -22.82 1.97 3.69
CA ARG A 10 -23.30 3.08 2.84
C ARG A 10 -22.79 4.48 3.22
N ASP A 11 -21.73 4.54 3.97
CA ASP A 11 -21.07 5.80 4.34
C ASP A 11 -20.18 6.29 3.19
N CYS A 12 -20.80 6.66 2.06
CA CYS A 12 -20.10 7.03 0.85
C CYS A 12 -19.43 8.40 0.94
N THR A 13 -19.94 9.29 1.77
CA THR A 13 -19.43 10.68 1.90
C THR A 13 -18.05 10.74 2.51
N THR A 14 -17.71 9.82 3.41
CA THR A 14 -16.40 9.72 4.06
C THR A 14 -15.54 8.56 3.52
N CYS A 15 -16.07 7.80 2.56
CA CYS A 15 -15.40 6.63 2.03
C CYS A 15 -14.27 7.00 1.07
N VAL A 16 -13.08 6.48 1.31
CA VAL A 16 -11.88 6.67 0.45
C VAL A 16 -12.06 6.17 -0.99
N LYS A 17 -13.10 5.37 -1.25
CA LYS A 17 -13.42 4.82 -2.59
C LYS A 17 -14.58 5.55 -3.26
N SER A 18 -15.11 6.61 -2.65
CA SER A 18 -16.21 7.40 -3.23
C SER A 18 -15.85 7.94 -4.60
N GLY A 19 -16.77 7.81 -5.58
CA GLY A 19 -16.53 8.20 -6.97
C GLY A 19 -15.81 7.13 -7.82
N GLU A 20 -15.10 6.18 -7.21
CA GLU A 20 -14.39 5.06 -7.89
C GLU A 20 -14.91 3.69 -7.41
N CYS A 21 -15.99 3.65 -6.67
CA CYS A 21 -16.55 2.42 -6.11
C CYS A 21 -17.45 1.72 -7.11
N ILE A 22 -17.13 0.48 -7.48
CA ILE A 22 -17.93 -0.32 -8.42
C ILE A 22 -19.35 -0.56 -7.90
N LEU A 23 -19.52 -0.76 -6.58
CA LEU A 23 -20.86 -0.92 -6.00
C LEU A 23 -21.68 0.36 -6.14
N GLN A 24 -21.09 1.54 -5.92
CA GLN A 24 -21.73 2.84 -6.08
C GLN A 24 -22.12 3.08 -7.55
N GLU A 25 -21.21 2.80 -8.48
CA GLU A 25 -21.45 2.90 -9.92
C GLU A 25 -22.62 1.99 -10.36
N LEU A 26 -22.62 0.71 -9.94
CA LEU A 26 -23.67 -0.23 -10.25
C LEU A 26 -25.02 0.19 -9.68
N ALA A 27 -25.05 0.68 -8.44
CA ALA A 27 -26.27 1.19 -7.82
C ALA A 27 -26.87 2.36 -8.63
N HIS A 28 -26.02 3.30 -9.04
CA HIS A 28 -26.45 4.43 -9.87
C HIS A 28 -26.93 3.99 -11.25
N ARG A 29 -26.17 3.13 -11.95
CA ARG A 29 -26.50 2.63 -13.29
C ARG A 29 -27.81 1.83 -13.34
N LEU A 30 -28.09 1.06 -12.26
CA LEU A 30 -29.31 0.25 -12.15
C LEU A 30 -30.47 1.00 -11.50
N GLY A 31 -30.31 2.26 -11.13
CA GLY A 31 -31.34 3.10 -10.53
C GLY A 31 -31.80 2.63 -9.14
N VAL A 32 -30.94 1.94 -8.39
CA VAL A 32 -31.25 1.49 -7.02
C VAL A 32 -31.21 2.69 -6.09
N ARG A 33 -32.38 3.17 -5.66
CA ARG A 33 -32.53 4.29 -4.73
C ARG A 33 -33.00 3.85 -3.36
N ASP A 34 -33.94 2.91 -3.33
CA ASP A 34 -34.51 2.37 -2.11
C ASP A 34 -34.03 0.94 -1.89
N ILE A 35 -33.75 0.61 -0.65
CA ILE A 35 -33.28 -0.71 -0.26
C ILE A 35 -34.38 -1.37 0.57
N ARG A 36 -34.99 -2.41 0.00
CA ARG A 36 -36.10 -3.15 0.58
C ARG A 36 -35.70 -4.14 1.67
N PHE A 37 -34.42 -4.49 1.72
CA PHE A 37 -33.89 -5.53 2.62
C PHE A 37 -33.27 -4.89 3.85
N GLU A 38 -33.53 -5.50 5.00
CA GLU A 38 -32.90 -5.10 6.26
C GLU A 38 -31.45 -5.58 6.33
N ASN A 39 -30.62 -4.80 7.00
CA ASN A 39 -29.24 -5.22 7.30
C ASN A 39 -29.26 -6.24 8.44
N THR A 40 -28.89 -7.47 8.14
CA THR A 40 -28.74 -8.55 9.12
C THR A 40 -27.29 -8.81 9.53
N ARG A 41 -26.33 -8.08 8.98
CA ARG A 41 -24.91 -8.24 9.31
C ARG A 41 -24.57 -7.49 10.58
N GLU A 42 -23.79 -8.16 11.43
CA GLU A 42 -23.15 -7.50 12.57
C GLU A 42 -22.07 -6.53 12.09
N GLN A 43 -21.86 -5.49 12.87
CA GLN A 43 -20.76 -4.57 12.65
C GLN A 43 -19.47 -5.14 13.24
N HIS A 44 -18.39 -5.03 12.52
CA HIS A 44 -17.09 -5.53 12.91
C HIS A 44 -16.11 -4.38 13.13
N GLU A 45 -15.12 -4.62 13.99
CA GLU A 45 -14.03 -3.67 14.20
C GLU A 45 -13.21 -3.47 12.92
N ILE A 46 -12.77 -2.24 12.72
CA ILE A 46 -11.81 -1.89 11.68
C ILE A 46 -10.43 -2.37 12.12
N ASP A 47 -9.75 -3.10 11.24
CA ASP A 47 -8.38 -3.54 11.49
C ASP A 47 -7.41 -2.53 10.86
N ASP A 48 -6.84 -1.68 11.70
CA ASP A 48 -5.85 -0.66 11.35
C ASP A 48 -4.43 -1.00 11.87
N SER A 49 -4.19 -2.25 12.24
CA SER A 49 -2.92 -2.70 12.81
C SER A 49 -1.74 -2.66 11.84
N SER A 50 -2.00 -2.77 10.52
CA SER A 50 -0.93 -2.77 9.51
C SER A 50 -0.35 -1.37 9.28
N PRO A 51 0.95 -1.24 9.04
CA PRO A 51 1.57 0.02 8.65
C PRO A 51 1.21 0.48 7.23
N SER A 52 0.59 -0.37 6.40
CA SER A 52 0.33 -0.08 4.99
C SER A 52 -1.13 -0.06 4.58
N ILE A 53 -1.96 -0.89 5.18
CA ILE A 53 -3.37 -1.03 4.83
C ILE A 53 -4.29 -0.96 6.05
N ILE A 54 -5.51 -0.49 5.82
CA ILE A 54 -6.62 -0.53 6.77
C ILE A 54 -7.69 -1.43 6.19
N ARG A 55 -8.25 -2.33 6.99
CA ARG A 55 -9.35 -3.22 6.61
C ARG A 55 -10.62 -2.84 7.36
N ASP A 56 -11.66 -2.52 6.60
CA ASP A 56 -13.00 -2.28 7.11
C ASP A 56 -13.96 -3.37 6.61
N PRO A 57 -14.23 -4.41 7.42
CA PRO A 57 -15.11 -5.51 7.03
C PRO A 57 -16.53 -5.05 6.70
N ASN A 58 -16.97 -3.91 7.24
CA ASN A 58 -18.34 -3.39 7.04
C ASN A 58 -18.56 -2.87 5.60
N LYS A 59 -17.47 -2.63 4.87
CA LYS A 59 -17.48 -2.23 3.45
C LYS A 59 -17.23 -3.39 2.49
N CYS A 60 -17.09 -4.62 3.02
CA CYS A 60 -16.77 -5.79 2.21
C CYS A 60 -18.02 -6.40 1.57
N ILE A 61 -17.96 -6.62 0.25
CA ILE A 61 -19.02 -7.27 -0.54
C ILE A 61 -18.75 -8.76 -0.80
N LEU A 62 -17.76 -9.35 -0.15
CA LEU A 62 -17.40 -10.78 -0.25
C LEU A 62 -17.05 -11.24 -1.69
N CYS A 63 -16.51 -10.38 -2.53
CA CYS A 63 -16.15 -10.73 -3.91
C CYS A 63 -14.93 -11.67 -4.02
N GLY A 64 -14.11 -11.77 -2.99
CA GLY A 64 -12.93 -12.63 -2.94
C GLY A 64 -11.71 -12.15 -3.75
N ASN A 65 -11.78 -10.99 -4.40
CA ASN A 65 -10.66 -10.50 -5.22
C ASN A 65 -9.37 -10.33 -4.42
N CYS A 66 -9.45 -9.79 -3.19
CA CYS A 66 -8.30 -9.63 -2.32
C CYS A 66 -7.71 -10.96 -1.87
N VAL A 67 -8.54 -11.98 -1.66
CA VAL A 67 -8.09 -13.34 -1.30
C VAL A 67 -7.28 -13.92 -2.46
N ARG A 68 -7.85 -13.95 -3.67
CA ARG A 68 -7.15 -14.44 -4.86
C ARG A 68 -5.89 -13.65 -5.18
N ALA A 69 -5.94 -12.32 -5.07
CA ALA A 69 -4.75 -11.51 -5.27
C ALA A 69 -3.64 -11.82 -4.26
N CYS A 70 -3.99 -12.09 -3.00
CA CYS A 70 -3.02 -12.43 -1.97
C CYS A 70 -2.43 -13.83 -2.13
N GLU A 71 -3.28 -14.81 -2.47
CA GLU A 71 -2.90 -16.22 -2.58
C GLU A 71 -2.32 -16.57 -3.97
N GLU A 72 -3.07 -16.29 -5.04
CA GLU A 72 -2.70 -16.76 -6.38
C GLU A 72 -1.67 -15.87 -7.07
N LEU A 73 -1.72 -14.53 -6.86
CA LEU A 73 -0.79 -13.61 -7.52
C LEU A 73 0.45 -13.31 -6.67
N GLN A 74 0.29 -13.19 -5.35
CA GLN A 74 1.39 -12.83 -4.45
C GLN A 74 2.00 -14.03 -3.72
N GLY A 75 1.32 -15.18 -3.70
CA GLY A 75 1.79 -16.39 -3.04
C GLY A 75 1.88 -16.28 -1.50
N ILE A 76 1.09 -15.36 -0.88
CA ILE A 76 1.20 -15.06 0.55
C ILE A 76 0.07 -15.68 1.37
N GLY A 77 -1.19 -15.62 0.87
CA GLY A 77 -2.33 -16.22 1.54
C GLY A 77 -2.69 -15.65 2.91
N ALA A 78 -2.39 -14.36 3.17
CA ALA A 78 -2.70 -13.72 4.45
C ALA A 78 -4.20 -13.50 4.70
N LEU A 79 -5.03 -13.54 3.65
CA LEU A 79 -6.47 -13.36 3.70
C LEU A 79 -7.17 -14.59 3.15
N GLY A 80 -8.26 -15.00 3.81
CA GLY A 80 -9.10 -16.11 3.39
C GLY A 80 -10.57 -15.86 3.70
N PHE A 81 -11.44 -16.71 3.18
CA PHE A 81 -12.83 -16.75 3.61
C PHE A 81 -12.94 -17.53 4.93
N ALA A 82 -13.73 -17.00 5.84
CA ALA A 82 -14.11 -17.67 7.07
C ALA A 82 -15.62 -17.67 7.19
N PHE A 83 -16.14 -18.63 7.97
CA PHE A 83 -17.56 -18.88 8.19
C PHE A 83 -18.35 -19.16 6.91
N ARG A 84 -19.67 -19.17 6.99
CA ARG A 84 -20.56 -19.46 5.87
C ARG A 84 -21.90 -18.76 6.02
N GLY A 85 -22.65 -18.68 4.93
CA GLY A 85 -23.96 -18.03 4.91
C GLY A 85 -23.84 -16.53 5.21
N THR A 86 -24.71 -16.04 6.08
CA THR A 86 -24.76 -14.61 6.47
C THR A 86 -23.55 -14.17 7.29
N GLU A 87 -22.88 -15.09 7.96
CA GLU A 87 -21.68 -14.84 8.77
C GLU A 87 -20.39 -14.85 7.96
N ALA A 88 -20.45 -15.25 6.67
CA ALA A 88 -19.27 -15.32 5.83
C ALA A 88 -18.52 -13.97 5.80
N MET A 89 -17.19 -14.03 5.99
CA MET A 89 -16.35 -12.84 5.93
C MET A 89 -14.96 -13.15 5.39
N VAL A 90 -14.30 -12.13 4.89
CA VAL A 90 -12.88 -12.18 4.51
C VAL A 90 -12.05 -11.70 5.67
N MET A 91 -11.16 -12.53 6.16
CA MET A 91 -10.32 -12.23 7.33
C MET A 91 -8.99 -12.98 7.27
N PRO A 92 -7.99 -12.60 8.08
CA PRO A 92 -6.85 -13.43 8.37
C PRO A 92 -7.24 -14.68 9.16
N ALA A 93 -6.38 -15.71 9.11
CA ALA A 93 -6.58 -16.94 9.89
C ALA A 93 -6.78 -16.61 11.38
N PHE A 94 -7.73 -17.31 12.01
CA PHE A 94 -8.07 -17.17 13.44
C PHE A 94 -8.49 -15.76 13.86
N ASN A 95 -8.99 -14.96 12.94
CA ASN A 95 -9.40 -13.56 13.19
C ASN A 95 -8.29 -12.70 13.83
N LYS A 96 -7.04 -12.98 13.52
CA LYS A 96 -5.90 -12.17 13.95
C LYS A 96 -5.91 -10.81 13.30
N LYS A 97 -5.26 -9.85 13.94
CA LYS A 97 -4.94 -8.57 13.28
C LYS A 97 -4.01 -8.83 12.09
N ILE A 98 -4.18 -8.08 11.00
CA ILE A 98 -3.39 -8.31 9.77
C ILE A 98 -1.88 -8.16 10.01
N ALA A 99 -1.47 -7.30 10.93
CA ALA A 99 -0.06 -7.15 11.31
C ALA A 99 0.56 -8.39 11.96
N GLU A 100 -0.26 -9.27 12.54
CA GLU A 100 0.18 -10.51 13.20
C GLU A 100 0.28 -11.71 12.25
N THR A 101 0.09 -11.45 10.95
CA THR A 101 0.07 -12.47 9.91
C THR A 101 1.32 -12.42 9.03
N GLN A 102 1.38 -13.33 8.06
CA GLN A 102 2.43 -13.34 7.04
C GLN A 102 2.26 -12.22 5.98
N CYS A 103 1.38 -11.24 6.23
CA CYS A 103 1.18 -10.12 5.32
C CYS A 103 2.50 -9.37 5.11
N VAL A 104 2.93 -9.26 3.86
CA VAL A 104 4.17 -8.54 3.47
C VAL A 104 3.94 -7.07 3.19
N ASN A 105 2.76 -6.54 3.44
CA ASN A 105 2.39 -5.14 3.28
C ASN A 105 2.49 -4.62 1.81
N CYS A 106 2.34 -5.50 0.82
CA CYS A 106 2.47 -5.14 -0.60
C CYS A 106 1.31 -4.29 -1.16
N GLY A 107 0.15 -4.24 -0.47
CA GLY A 107 -1.02 -3.44 -0.86
C GLY A 107 -1.82 -3.96 -2.06
N GLN A 108 -1.47 -5.09 -2.67
CA GLN A 108 -2.18 -5.61 -3.85
C GLN A 108 -3.65 -5.90 -3.59
N CYS A 109 -4.00 -6.38 -2.41
CA CYS A 109 -5.39 -6.59 -2.01
C CYS A 109 -6.25 -5.32 -2.13
N ARG A 110 -5.67 -4.12 -1.90
CA ARG A 110 -6.36 -2.83 -2.09
C ARG A 110 -6.61 -2.53 -3.56
N VAL A 111 -5.66 -2.84 -4.44
CA VAL A 111 -5.80 -2.58 -5.89
C VAL A 111 -6.99 -3.35 -6.47
N TYR A 112 -7.17 -4.59 -6.04
CA TYR A 112 -8.27 -5.45 -6.50
C TYR A 112 -9.57 -5.27 -5.73
N CYS A 113 -9.60 -4.50 -4.63
CA CYS A 113 -10.81 -4.25 -3.87
C CYS A 113 -11.76 -3.31 -4.63
N PRO A 114 -12.99 -3.75 -5.00
CA PRO A 114 -13.94 -2.94 -5.75
C PRO A 114 -14.65 -1.89 -4.91
N THR A 115 -14.54 -1.99 -3.58
CA THR A 115 -15.13 -1.08 -2.60
C THR A 115 -14.08 -0.48 -1.68
N GLY A 116 -14.47 0.25 -0.66
CA GLY A 116 -13.57 0.82 0.36
C GLY A 116 -13.21 -0.13 1.49
N ALA A 117 -13.43 -1.46 1.34
CA ALA A 117 -13.16 -2.43 2.40
C ALA A 117 -11.67 -2.60 2.72
N ILE A 118 -10.80 -2.30 1.78
CA ILE A 118 -9.35 -2.23 2.00
C ILE A 118 -8.87 -0.89 1.46
N SER A 119 -8.27 -0.10 2.32
CA SER A 119 -7.68 1.20 1.99
C SER A 119 -6.19 1.24 2.32
N ILE A 120 -5.49 2.23 1.81
CA ILE A 120 -4.10 2.50 2.19
C ILE A 120 -4.12 3.29 3.51
N ARG A 121 -3.22 2.95 4.43
CA ARG A 121 -2.93 3.83 5.56
C ARG A 121 -2.24 5.08 5.02
N THR A 122 -2.85 6.22 5.21
CA THR A 122 -2.30 7.51 4.81
C THR A 122 -1.73 8.22 6.03
N HIS A 123 -0.73 9.04 5.84
CA HIS A 123 -0.14 9.93 6.84
C HIS A 123 -0.36 11.40 6.43
N MET A 124 -1.45 11.67 5.71
CA MET A 124 -1.73 13.01 5.21
C MET A 124 -1.99 14.01 6.34
N ASP A 125 -2.70 13.58 7.38
CA ASP A 125 -3.02 14.46 8.52
C ASP A 125 -1.74 14.86 9.25
N GLU A 126 -0.85 13.90 9.53
CA GLU A 126 0.45 14.16 10.17
C GLU A 126 1.34 15.10 9.33
N VAL A 127 1.28 14.97 7.99
CA VAL A 127 2.01 15.88 7.09
C VAL A 127 1.42 17.28 7.13
N TRP A 128 0.09 17.43 7.11
CA TRP A 128 -0.55 18.73 7.21
C TRP A 128 -0.30 19.40 8.56
N ASP A 129 -0.32 18.65 9.65
CA ASP A 129 0.01 19.13 10.98
C ASP A 129 1.47 19.63 11.04
N ALA A 130 2.41 18.86 10.47
CA ALA A 130 3.81 19.26 10.39
C ALA A 130 4.01 20.52 9.54
N LEU A 131 3.31 20.65 8.40
CA LEU A 131 3.36 21.85 7.55
C LEU A 131 2.74 23.09 8.21
N ALA A 132 1.82 22.90 9.15
CA ALA A 132 1.20 23.99 9.91
C ALA A 132 2.08 24.47 11.09
N ASP A 133 2.97 23.61 11.55
CA ASP A 133 3.91 23.91 12.64
C ASP A 133 5.13 24.68 12.08
N LYS A 134 5.29 25.94 12.52
CA LYS A 134 6.37 26.83 12.06
C LYS A 134 7.76 26.46 12.56
N ASP A 135 7.83 25.65 13.61
CA ASP A 135 9.09 25.22 14.23
C ASP A 135 9.59 23.90 13.66
N THR A 136 8.78 23.24 12.81
CA THR A 136 9.10 21.97 12.18
C THR A 136 9.55 22.18 10.73
N ARG A 137 10.78 21.76 10.41
CA ARG A 137 11.29 21.71 9.03
C ARG A 137 10.75 20.46 8.33
N VAL A 138 9.99 20.65 7.25
CA VAL A 138 9.35 19.58 6.50
C VAL A 138 10.03 19.38 5.14
N VAL A 139 10.58 18.20 4.93
CA VAL A 139 11.29 17.86 3.70
C VAL A 139 10.60 16.72 2.96
N ALA A 140 10.64 16.72 1.64
CA ALA A 140 10.10 15.65 0.80
C ALA A 140 11.19 14.98 -0.02
N GLN A 141 11.06 13.68 -0.26
CA GLN A 141 11.81 12.97 -1.29
C GLN A 141 10.86 12.33 -2.30
N ILE A 142 11.20 12.41 -3.57
CA ILE A 142 10.35 11.96 -4.68
C ILE A 142 10.96 10.73 -5.33
N ALA A 143 10.21 9.61 -5.32
CA ALA A 143 10.63 8.39 -5.99
C ALA A 143 10.55 8.52 -7.52
N PRO A 144 11.43 7.83 -8.29
CA PRO A 144 11.45 7.89 -9.75
C PRO A 144 10.11 7.55 -10.42
N ALA A 145 9.37 6.59 -9.90
CA ALA A 145 8.05 6.22 -10.44
C ALA A 145 7.00 7.32 -10.25
N VAL A 146 7.02 8.03 -9.13
CA VAL A 146 6.04 9.07 -8.80
C VAL A 146 6.13 10.24 -9.77
N ARG A 147 7.36 10.67 -10.14
CA ARG A 147 7.54 11.80 -11.07
C ARG A 147 6.98 11.57 -12.48
N VAL A 148 6.69 10.32 -12.83
CA VAL A 148 6.05 9.93 -14.09
C VAL A 148 4.55 9.69 -13.88
N ALA A 149 4.18 8.89 -12.87
CA ALA A 149 2.80 8.50 -12.62
C ALA A 149 1.86 9.68 -12.29
N VAL A 150 2.36 10.69 -11.57
CA VAL A 150 1.57 11.90 -11.26
C VAL A 150 1.15 12.63 -12.53
N GLY A 151 2.03 12.70 -13.53
CA GLY A 151 1.70 13.31 -14.82
C GLY A 151 0.57 12.60 -15.57
N ASP A 152 0.58 11.28 -15.56
CA ASP A 152 -0.45 10.45 -16.18
C ASP A 152 -1.82 10.65 -15.52
N HIS A 153 -1.85 10.75 -14.19
CA HIS A 153 -3.09 11.01 -13.45
C HIS A 153 -3.76 12.34 -13.83
N TYR A 154 -2.98 13.37 -14.12
CA TYR A 154 -3.48 14.67 -14.55
C TYR A 154 -3.63 14.82 -16.07
N GLY A 155 -3.63 13.72 -16.82
CA GLY A 155 -3.85 13.71 -18.26
C GLY A 155 -2.72 14.32 -19.10
N LEU A 156 -1.52 14.43 -18.53
CA LEU A 156 -0.33 14.85 -19.27
C LEU A 156 0.20 13.71 -20.15
N THR A 157 1.13 14.02 -21.04
CA THR A 157 1.72 13.02 -21.93
C THR A 157 2.28 11.84 -21.12
N LYS A 158 1.77 10.63 -21.37
CA LYS A 158 2.15 9.41 -20.66
C LYS A 158 3.67 9.17 -20.73
N GLY A 159 4.22 8.74 -19.61
CA GLY A 159 5.65 8.44 -19.48
C GLY A 159 6.55 9.69 -19.39
N ARG A 160 6.01 10.90 -19.39
CA ARG A 160 6.80 12.11 -19.25
C ARG A 160 7.07 12.44 -17.79
N SER A 161 8.33 12.67 -17.46
CA SER A 161 8.70 13.18 -16.13
C SER A 161 8.15 14.59 -15.90
N VAL A 162 7.46 14.78 -14.78
CA VAL A 162 6.92 16.08 -14.33
C VAL A 162 7.62 16.59 -13.07
N MET A 163 8.87 16.16 -12.83
CA MET A 163 9.64 16.46 -11.62
C MET A 163 9.60 17.94 -11.23
N GLY A 164 9.91 18.84 -12.16
CA GLY A 164 9.90 20.29 -11.88
C GLY A 164 8.53 20.82 -11.44
N LYS A 165 7.44 20.26 -11.96
CA LYS A 165 6.08 20.63 -11.52
C LYS A 165 5.78 20.13 -10.12
N ILE A 166 6.22 18.91 -9.76
CA ILE A 166 6.04 18.34 -8.42
C ILE A 166 6.84 19.16 -7.41
N VAL A 167 8.10 19.46 -7.69
CA VAL A 167 8.96 20.29 -6.83
C VAL A 167 8.31 21.65 -6.55
N ASN A 168 7.86 22.33 -7.61
CA ASN A 168 7.19 23.62 -7.45
C ASN A 168 5.87 23.52 -6.65
N ALA A 169 5.10 22.46 -6.86
CA ALA A 169 3.88 22.23 -6.10
C ALA A 169 4.16 22.00 -4.61
N LEU A 170 5.13 21.16 -4.27
CA LEU A 170 5.51 20.90 -2.88
C LEU A 170 6.02 22.15 -2.16
N HIS A 171 6.88 22.96 -2.79
CA HIS A 171 7.29 24.25 -2.20
C HIS A 171 6.12 25.21 -1.99
N ARG A 172 5.15 25.23 -2.92
CA ARG A 172 3.93 26.04 -2.74
C ARG A 172 2.99 25.53 -1.65
N MET A 173 3.07 24.24 -1.31
CA MET A 173 2.36 23.66 -0.18
C MET A 173 3.04 23.92 1.17
N GLY A 174 4.29 24.41 1.17
CA GLY A 174 5.02 24.74 2.39
C GLY A 174 6.16 23.80 2.75
N PHE A 175 6.52 22.85 1.88
CA PHE A 175 7.71 22.04 2.10
C PHE A 175 8.98 22.87 1.95
N ASP A 176 9.89 22.80 2.91
CA ASP A 176 11.14 23.55 2.94
C ASP A 176 12.11 23.09 1.86
N GLU A 177 12.25 21.78 1.69
CA GLU A 177 13.16 21.17 0.73
C GLU A 177 12.55 19.96 0.05
N VAL A 178 12.95 19.75 -1.21
CA VAL A 178 12.49 18.61 -2.03
C VAL A 178 13.67 17.94 -2.70
N TYR A 179 13.83 16.65 -2.45
CA TYR A 179 14.94 15.85 -2.93
C TYR A 179 14.50 14.80 -3.98
N ASP A 180 15.38 14.52 -4.93
CA ASP A 180 15.20 13.41 -5.87
C ASP A 180 15.86 12.14 -5.33
N THR A 181 15.06 11.11 -5.09
CA THR A 181 15.56 9.80 -4.58
C THR A 181 16.51 9.10 -5.55
N THR A 182 16.64 9.56 -6.81
CA THR A 182 17.65 9.01 -7.74
C THR A 182 19.07 9.20 -7.24
N PHE A 183 19.37 10.30 -6.56
CA PHE A 183 20.67 10.51 -5.94
C PHE A 183 21.03 9.39 -4.95
N SER A 184 20.10 9.04 -4.09
CA SER A 184 20.33 7.95 -3.12
C SER A 184 20.25 6.56 -3.75
N ALA A 185 19.61 6.42 -4.91
CA ALA A 185 19.69 5.19 -5.69
C ALA A 185 21.12 4.95 -6.19
N ASP A 186 21.83 5.99 -6.62
CA ASP A 186 23.25 5.89 -6.99
C ASP A 186 24.12 5.49 -5.79
N LEU A 187 23.85 6.03 -4.59
CA LEU A 187 24.52 5.60 -3.36
C LEU A 187 24.26 4.12 -3.06
N THR A 188 23.04 3.67 -3.22
CA THR A 188 22.67 2.25 -3.03
C THR A 188 23.43 1.36 -4.01
N ILE A 189 23.52 1.75 -5.29
CA ILE A 189 24.27 1.02 -6.31
C ILE A 189 25.75 0.90 -5.93
N MET A 190 26.35 1.98 -5.46
CA MET A 190 27.77 1.97 -5.06
C MET A 190 28.03 1.00 -3.90
N GLU A 191 27.23 1.08 -2.84
CA GLU A 191 27.40 0.23 -1.66
C GLU A 191 27.05 -1.24 -1.95
N GLU A 192 25.97 -1.50 -2.68
CA GLU A 192 25.56 -2.86 -3.05
C GLU A 192 26.53 -3.52 -4.03
N THR A 193 27.12 -2.75 -4.95
CA THR A 193 28.19 -3.25 -5.83
C THR A 193 29.42 -3.66 -5.04
N LYS A 194 29.82 -2.85 -4.06
CA LYS A 194 30.94 -3.19 -3.17
C LYS A 194 30.66 -4.47 -2.37
N GLU A 195 29.46 -4.59 -1.83
CA GLU A 195 29.03 -5.82 -1.14
C GLU A 195 29.07 -7.03 -2.08
N PHE A 196 28.56 -6.89 -3.31
CA PHE A 196 28.56 -7.95 -4.31
C PHE A 196 29.97 -8.41 -4.65
N LEU A 197 30.90 -7.49 -4.94
CA LEU A 197 32.27 -7.82 -5.24
C LEU A 197 32.96 -8.56 -4.08
N ASN A 198 32.76 -8.11 -2.85
CA ASN A 198 33.29 -8.80 -1.66
C ASN A 198 32.75 -10.23 -1.52
N ARG A 199 31.43 -10.45 -1.83
CA ARG A 199 30.82 -11.79 -1.80
C ARG A 199 31.39 -12.69 -2.91
N VAL A 200 31.62 -12.15 -4.10
CA VAL A 200 32.23 -12.88 -5.23
C VAL A 200 33.66 -13.31 -4.89
N GLU A 201 34.47 -12.41 -4.30
CA GLU A 201 35.84 -12.72 -3.89
C GLU A 201 35.90 -13.83 -2.83
N LYS A 202 34.94 -13.84 -1.88
CA LYS A 202 34.87 -14.85 -0.83
C LYS A 202 34.16 -16.14 -1.26
N GLY A 203 33.39 -16.10 -2.36
CA GLY A 203 32.57 -17.23 -2.79
C GLY A 203 31.37 -17.53 -1.85
N GLU A 204 30.87 -16.53 -1.11
CA GLU A 204 29.88 -16.72 -0.09
C GLU A 204 28.57 -15.95 -0.39
N ASN A 205 27.42 -16.49 0.06
CA ASN A 205 26.11 -15.85 0.01
C ASN A 205 25.69 -15.34 -1.37
N LEU A 206 25.96 -16.13 -2.40
CA LEU A 206 25.55 -15.89 -3.77
C LEU A 206 24.38 -16.81 -4.17
N PRO A 207 23.42 -16.35 -5.00
CA PRO A 207 23.33 -15.01 -5.59
C PRO A 207 23.03 -13.95 -4.52
N LEU A 208 23.49 -12.72 -4.75
CA LEU A 208 23.08 -11.57 -3.94
C LEU A 208 21.65 -11.16 -4.33
N LEU A 209 20.76 -11.07 -3.34
CA LEU A 209 19.37 -10.61 -3.49
C LEU A 209 19.25 -9.18 -2.95
N THR A 210 18.75 -8.25 -3.75
CA THR A 210 18.63 -6.86 -3.33
C THR A 210 17.61 -6.69 -2.20
N SER A 211 17.77 -5.64 -1.38
CA SER A 211 16.96 -5.39 -0.17
C SER A 211 16.11 -4.11 -0.22
N CYS A 212 16.01 -3.45 -1.39
CA CYS A 212 15.34 -2.17 -1.50
C CYS A 212 13.81 -2.23 -1.30
N CYS A 213 13.17 -3.38 -1.49
CA CYS A 213 11.74 -3.58 -1.31
C CYS A 213 11.44 -4.27 0.03
N PRO A 214 10.81 -3.59 1.02
CA PRO A 214 10.53 -4.19 2.33
C PRO A 214 9.54 -5.37 2.24
N ALA A 215 8.61 -5.35 1.29
CA ALA A 215 7.68 -6.47 1.08
C ALA A 215 8.44 -7.73 0.58
N TRP A 216 9.41 -7.56 -0.30
CA TRP A 216 10.29 -8.62 -0.78
C TRP A 216 11.15 -9.19 0.34
N VAL A 217 11.80 -8.34 1.13
CA VAL A 217 12.61 -8.77 2.27
C VAL A 217 11.78 -9.59 3.26
N LYS A 218 10.57 -9.08 3.61
CA LYS A 218 9.65 -9.81 4.49
C LYS A 218 9.21 -11.14 3.88
N PHE A 219 8.91 -11.19 2.59
CA PHE A 219 8.53 -12.42 1.89
C PHE A 219 9.63 -13.48 1.98
N ILE A 220 10.87 -13.13 1.68
CA ILE A 220 12.01 -14.05 1.79
C ILE A 220 12.22 -14.50 3.24
N THR A 221 12.17 -13.58 4.19
CA THR A 221 12.36 -13.89 5.62
C THR A 221 11.31 -14.84 6.16
N ASP A 222 10.07 -14.73 5.70
CA ASP A 222 8.96 -15.54 6.18
C ASP A 222 8.88 -16.89 5.46
N GLN A 223 9.11 -16.92 4.14
CA GLN A 223 8.85 -18.10 3.28
C GLN A 223 10.10 -18.87 2.88
N TYR A 224 11.27 -18.23 2.80
CA TYR A 224 12.52 -18.79 2.24
C TYR A 224 13.70 -18.45 3.14
N LYS A 225 13.69 -18.94 4.37
CA LYS A 225 14.68 -18.60 5.40
C LYS A 225 16.10 -18.94 5.01
N GLU A 226 16.28 -19.94 4.16
CA GLU A 226 17.58 -20.37 3.62
C GLU A 226 18.26 -19.28 2.77
N TYR A 227 17.49 -18.36 2.17
CA TYR A 227 18.02 -17.25 1.37
C TYR A 227 18.23 -15.94 2.15
N VAL A 228 17.91 -15.90 3.45
CA VAL A 228 18.15 -14.72 4.29
C VAL A 228 19.61 -14.26 4.25
N PRO A 229 20.63 -15.14 4.30
CA PRO A 229 22.03 -14.73 4.16
C PRO A 229 22.37 -14.11 2.80
N ASN A 230 21.55 -14.40 1.78
CA ASN A 230 21.74 -13.87 0.42
C ASN A 230 21.18 -12.45 0.25
N ILE A 231 20.32 -11.98 1.16
CA ILE A 231 19.77 -10.63 1.09
C ILE A 231 20.90 -9.61 1.33
N SER A 232 20.92 -8.55 0.52
CA SER A 232 21.84 -7.42 0.70
C SER A 232 21.63 -6.74 2.04
N THR A 233 22.71 -6.29 2.67
CA THR A 233 22.68 -5.52 3.91
C THR A 233 22.47 -4.03 3.67
N CYS A 234 22.43 -3.58 2.41
CA CYS A 234 22.25 -2.20 2.03
C CYS A 234 20.83 -1.70 2.35
N ARG A 235 20.73 -0.44 2.73
CA ARG A 235 19.42 0.23 2.88
C ARG A 235 18.82 0.51 1.51
N SER A 236 17.48 0.62 1.47
CA SER A 236 16.79 1.10 0.28
C SER A 236 17.23 2.54 -0.08
N PRO A 237 17.09 2.96 -1.35
CA PRO A 237 17.32 4.35 -1.75
C PRO A 237 16.60 5.37 -0.86
N GLN A 238 15.34 5.10 -0.50
CA GLN A 238 14.60 5.93 0.45
C GLN A 238 15.30 5.99 1.82
N GLY A 239 15.74 4.85 2.35
CA GLY A 239 16.45 4.79 3.63
C GLY A 239 17.82 5.44 3.60
N MET A 240 18.53 5.36 2.44
CA MET A 240 19.80 6.08 2.21
C MET A 240 19.59 7.59 2.20
N MET A 241 18.58 8.09 1.45
CA MET A 241 18.26 9.51 1.41
C MET A 241 17.90 10.04 2.80
N SER A 242 17.06 9.32 3.54
CA SER A 242 16.68 9.72 4.90
C SER A 242 17.87 9.82 5.86
N ALA A 243 18.91 9.01 5.64
CA ALA A 243 20.14 9.10 6.43
C ALA A 243 21.03 10.28 6.04
N VAL A 244 21.00 10.70 4.77
CA VAL A 244 21.77 11.85 4.27
C VAL A 244 21.12 13.19 4.68
N ILE A 245 19.78 13.25 4.65
CA ILE A 245 19.03 14.48 5.02
C ILE A 245 19.08 14.76 6.52
N LYS A 246 19.18 13.74 7.36
CA LYS A 246 19.21 13.85 8.82
C LYS A 246 20.49 14.52 9.33
#